data_c289a55680c30a975d7abf197747d9a1
#
_entry.id   c289a55680c30a975d7abf197747d9a1
#
_cell.length_a   1.000
_cell.length_b   1.000
_cell.length_c   1.000
_cell.angle_alpha   90.00
_cell.angle_beta   90.00
_cell.angle_gamma   90.00
#
_symmetry.space_group_name_H-M   'P 1'
#
loop_
_entity.id
_entity.type
_entity.pdbx_description
1 polymer ?
#
loop_
_entity_poly.entity_id
_entity_poly.type
_entity_poly.pdbx_seq_one_letter_code
_entity_poly.pdbx_strand_id
1 'polypeptide(L)'
;MKLLYLVPSVNQAGGVAKVLATKTDYFIQNFGYEVHIMTQNKGYETPFFEFNAQIVWHDIERKGHFLSAIYAYKKQLQTIISQVQPDSIIVADNGLKGYLVPFLIGKNSPVIFECHGSKYVNERPFTFSFLSR
;
A
#
# COMPACT_ATOMS: atom_id res chain seq x y z
N MET A 1 -11.50 14.42 -3.60
CA MET A 1 -10.08 14.03 -3.46
C MET A 1 -9.94 12.56 -3.76
N LYS A 2 -8.90 12.21 -4.48
CA LYS A 2 -8.60 10.84 -4.87
C LYS A 2 -7.35 10.35 -4.15
N LEU A 3 -7.47 9.28 -3.39
CA LEU A 3 -6.41 8.71 -2.56
C LEU A 3 -5.98 7.35 -3.10
N LEU A 4 -4.68 7.12 -3.17
CA LEU A 4 -4.10 5.81 -3.47
C LEU A 4 -3.30 5.31 -2.27
N TYR A 5 -3.78 4.25 -1.64
CA TYR A 5 -3.09 3.55 -0.56
C TYR A 5 -2.21 2.43 -1.12
N LEU A 6 -0.97 2.37 -0.67
CA LEU A 6 -0.03 1.28 -0.96
C LEU A 6 0.15 0.45 0.30
N VAL A 7 -0.31 -0.79 0.28
CA VAL A 7 -0.30 -1.71 1.42
C VAL A 7 0.23 -3.07 0.98
N PRO A 8 1.05 -3.75 1.78
CA PRO A 8 1.56 -5.07 1.40
C PRO A 8 0.44 -6.10 1.26
N SER A 9 -0.45 -6.15 2.25
CA SER A 9 -1.56 -7.10 2.33
C SER A 9 -2.62 -6.63 3.32
N VAL A 10 -3.86 -7.06 3.10
CA VAL A 10 -5.01 -6.80 3.99
C VAL A 10 -5.79 -8.08 4.31
N ASN A 11 -5.26 -9.24 3.92
CA ASN A 11 -5.92 -10.54 4.05
C ASN A 11 -5.65 -11.25 5.39
N GLN A 12 -4.87 -10.65 6.27
CA GLN A 12 -4.57 -11.19 7.60
C GLN A 12 -5.13 -10.30 8.71
N ALA A 13 -5.41 -10.92 9.85
CA ALA A 13 -5.76 -10.19 11.07
C ALA A 13 -4.57 -9.31 11.48
N GLY A 14 -4.75 -8.00 11.42
CA GLY A 14 -3.69 -7.05 11.78
C GLY A 14 -4.22 -5.65 12.02
N GLY A 15 -3.51 -4.89 12.85
CA GLY A 15 -3.90 -3.52 13.18
C GLY A 15 -3.96 -2.60 11.97
N VAL A 16 -3.04 -2.76 11.02
CA VAL A 16 -2.99 -1.95 9.80
C VAL A 16 -4.25 -2.16 8.95
N ALA A 17 -4.63 -3.40 8.70
CA ALA A 17 -5.81 -3.71 7.90
C ALA A 17 -7.11 -3.18 8.55
N LYS A 18 -7.23 -3.30 9.88
CA LYS A 18 -8.39 -2.78 10.62
C LYS A 18 -8.46 -1.26 10.57
N VAL A 19 -7.35 -0.58 10.85
CA VAL A 19 -7.28 0.89 10.80
C VAL A 19 -7.57 1.39 9.40
N LEU A 20 -7.02 0.74 8.38
CA LEU A 20 -7.23 1.09 6.99
C LEU A 20 -8.72 0.95 6.61
N ALA A 21 -9.37 -0.16 6.96
CA ALA A 21 -10.79 -0.38 6.68
C ALA A 21 -11.66 0.71 7.30
N THR A 22 -11.46 1.02 8.58
CA THR A 22 -12.22 2.06 9.30
C THR A 22 -11.98 3.45 8.74
N LYS A 23 -10.73 3.78 8.47
CA LYS A 23 -10.32 5.11 8.00
C LYS A 23 -10.80 5.40 6.58
N THR A 24 -10.65 4.44 5.68
CA THR A 24 -11.10 4.60 4.30
C THR A 24 -12.61 4.67 4.20
N ASP A 25 -13.33 3.89 4.99
CA ASP A 25 -14.78 3.99 5.09
C ASP A 25 -15.22 5.38 5.56
N TYR A 26 -14.59 5.91 6.60
CA TYR A 26 -14.85 7.26 7.09
C TYR A 26 -14.62 8.34 6.01
N PHE A 27 -13.55 8.25 5.25
CA PHE A 27 -13.25 9.20 4.19
C PHE A 27 -14.27 9.16 3.05
N ILE A 28 -14.72 7.97 2.67
CA ILE A 28 -15.74 7.79 1.64
C ILE A 28 -17.08 8.36 2.12
N GLN A 29 -17.52 7.98 3.32
CA GLN A 29 -18.85 8.35 3.82
C GLN A 29 -18.97 9.83 4.18
N ASN A 30 -17.93 10.42 4.77
CA ASN A 30 -18.02 11.78 5.30
C ASN A 30 -17.49 12.85 4.34
N PHE A 31 -16.56 12.50 3.46
CA PHE A 31 -15.93 13.46 2.53
C PHE A 31 -16.18 13.13 1.05
N GLY A 32 -16.75 11.98 0.75
CA GLY A 32 -16.95 11.56 -0.63
C GLY A 32 -15.65 11.31 -1.40
N TYR A 33 -14.58 10.93 -0.71
CA TYR A 33 -13.29 10.67 -1.36
C TYR A 33 -13.36 9.40 -2.20
N GLU A 34 -12.71 9.42 -3.34
CA GLU A 34 -12.45 8.23 -4.14
C GLU A 34 -11.19 7.55 -3.59
N VAL A 35 -11.34 6.31 -3.14
CA VAL A 35 -10.26 5.56 -2.49
C VAL A 35 -9.87 4.36 -3.34
N HIS A 36 -8.59 4.30 -3.67
CA HIS A 36 -7.94 3.18 -4.31
C HIS A 36 -6.96 2.52 -3.33
N ILE A 37 -6.91 1.20 -3.32
CA ILE A 37 -5.96 0.43 -2.50
C ILE A 37 -5.20 -0.52 -3.42
N MET A 38 -3.88 -0.39 -3.40
CA MET A 38 -2.97 -1.30 -4.09
C MET A 38 -2.35 -2.26 -3.09
N THR A 39 -2.54 -3.55 -3.32
CA THR A 39 -1.99 -4.63 -2.49
C THR A 39 -1.01 -5.49 -3.28
N GLN A 40 -0.23 -6.28 -2.57
CA GLN A 40 0.64 -7.32 -3.13
C GLN A 40 0.13 -8.71 -2.71
N ASN A 41 -1.17 -8.90 -2.77
CA ASN A 41 -1.79 -10.20 -2.55
C ASN A 41 -1.64 -11.05 -3.82
N LYS A 42 -1.81 -12.35 -3.73
CA LYS A 42 -1.79 -13.25 -4.89
C LYS A 42 -3.13 -13.28 -5.64
N GLY A 43 -3.78 -12.13 -5.81
CA GLY A 43 -4.91 -11.92 -6.72
C GLY A 43 -6.26 -12.53 -6.33
N TYR A 44 -6.33 -13.43 -5.34
CA TYR A 44 -7.55 -14.16 -5.00
C TYR A 44 -7.88 -14.21 -3.51
N GLU A 45 -7.10 -13.53 -2.69
CA GLU A 45 -7.33 -13.52 -1.24
C GLU A 45 -8.26 -12.38 -0.86
N THR A 46 -9.33 -12.70 -0.16
CA THR A 46 -10.27 -11.71 0.35
C THR A 46 -9.66 -10.93 1.52
N PRO A 47 -9.98 -9.63 1.66
CA PRO A 47 -9.59 -8.87 2.84
C PRO A 47 -10.11 -9.52 4.12
N PHE A 48 -9.32 -9.48 5.21
CA PHE A 48 -9.73 -10.05 6.49
C PHE A 48 -10.86 -9.26 7.15
N PHE A 49 -10.83 -7.94 7.03
CA PHE A 49 -11.88 -7.05 7.51
C PHE A 49 -12.79 -6.63 6.37
N GLU A 50 -14.02 -6.24 6.71
CA GLU A 50 -14.95 -5.67 5.76
C GLU A 50 -14.51 -4.26 5.35
N PHE A 51 -14.35 -4.05 4.07
CA PHE A 51 -14.03 -2.76 3.47
C PHE A 51 -15.23 -2.19 2.73
N ASN A 52 -15.31 -0.87 2.61
CA ASN A 52 -16.34 -0.20 1.85
C ASN A 52 -16.36 -0.68 0.40
N ALA A 53 -17.55 -0.99 -0.12
CA ALA A 53 -17.73 -1.53 -1.47
C ALA A 53 -17.32 -0.54 -2.59
N GLN A 54 -17.17 0.75 -2.29
CA GLN A 54 -16.74 1.76 -3.24
C GLN A 54 -15.23 1.81 -3.45
N ILE A 55 -14.46 1.07 -2.65
CA ILE A 55 -13.00 1.01 -2.79
C ILE A 55 -12.64 0.29 -4.09
N VAL A 56 -11.76 0.92 -4.87
CA VAL A 56 -11.19 0.33 -6.07
C VAL A 56 -9.89 -0.37 -5.72
N TRP A 57 -9.85 -1.68 -5.95
CA TRP A 57 -8.71 -2.52 -5.64
C TRP A 57 -7.77 -2.66 -6.83
N HIS A 58 -6.47 -2.57 -6.55
CA HIS A 58 -5.40 -2.88 -7.48
C HIS A 58 -4.48 -3.92 -6.84
N ASP A 59 -4.23 -5.02 -7.53
CA ASP A 59 -3.37 -6.07 -7.04
C ASP A 59 -2.12 -6.20 -7.90
N ILE A 60 -0.96 -6.29 -7.25
CA ILE A 60 0.31 -6.46 -7.93
C ILE A 60 0.86 -7.85 -7.62
N GLU A 61 1.20 -8.57 -8.66
CA GLU A 61 1.93 -9.82 -8.52
C GLU A 61 3.42 -9.56 -8.31
N ARG A 62 3.97 -10.21 -7.30
CA ARG A 62 5.41 -10.26 -7.09
C ARG A 62 6.01 -11.33 -8.02
N LYS A 63 6.78 -10.92 -9.01
CA LYS A 63 7.45 -11.82 -9.95
C LYS A 63 8.97 -11.63 -9.93
N GLY A 64 9.72 -12.75 -9.96
CA GLY A 64 11.15 -12.78 -10.23
C GLY A 64 12.08 -12.54 -9.04
N HIS A 65 13.36 -12.38 -9.36
CA HIS A 65 14.44 -12.08 -8.42
C HIS A 65 14.36 -10.63 -7.93
N PHE A 66 15.11 -10.28 -6.88
CA PHE A 66 15.03 -9.00 -6.19
C PHE A 66 15.04 -7.77 -7.12
N LEU A 67 16.01 -7.66 -8.03
CA LEU A 67 16.10 -6.50 -8.93
C LEU A 67 14.97 -6.47 -9.97
N SER A 68 14.61 -7.61 -10.53
CA SER A 68 13.50 -7.71 -11.46
C SER A 68 12.15 -7.45 -10.79
N ALA A 69 12.00 -7.84 -9.51
CA ALA A 69 10.82 -7.57 -8.72
C ALA A 69 10.65 -6.06 -8.43
N ILE A 70 11.73 -5.34 -8.14
CA ILE A 70 11.68 -3.88 -7.95
C ILE A 70 11.30 -3.18 -9.27
N TYR A 71 11.87 -3.60 -10.38
CA TYR A 71 11.55 -3.03 -11.68
C TYR A 71 10.08 -3.28 -12.07
N ALA A 72 9.61 -4.51 -11.88
CA ALA A 72 8.21 -4.87 -12.12
C ALA A 72 7.25 -4.09 -11.21
N TYR A 73 7.60 -3.93 -9.94
CA TYR A 73 6.86 -3.11 -8.99
C TYR A 73 6.77 -1.66 -9.44
N LYS A 74 7.90 -1.06 -9.81
CA LYS A 74 7.95 0.30 -10.35
C LYS A 74 7.03 0.48 -11.54
N LYS A 75 7.12 -0.42 -12.52
CA LYS A 75 6.32 -0.35 -13.76
C LYS A 75 4.83 -0.46 -13.47
N GLN A 76 4.41 -1.41 -12.64
CA GLN A 76 3.02 -1.59 -12.26
C GLN A 76 2.49 -0.40 -11.45
N LEU A 77 3.28 0.10 -10.50
CA LEU A 77 2.94 1.28 -9.70
C LEU A 77 2.76 2.52 -10.58
N GLN A 78 3.67 2.77 -11.50
CA GLN A 78 3.57 3.90 -12.44
C GLN A 78 2.34 3.78 -13.35
N THR A 79 2.00 2.57 -13.80
CA THR A 79 0.80 2.32 -14.58
C THR A 79 -0.47 2.65 -13.77
N ILE A 80 -0.55 2.19 -12.53
CA ILE A 80 -1.68 2.48 -11.65
C ILE A 80 -1.79 3.99 -11.37
N ILE A 81 -0.68 4.65 -11.07
CA ILE A 81 -0.67 6.10 -10.83
C ILE A 81 -1.14 6.88 -12.05
N SER A 82 -0.70 6.50 -13.25
CA SER A 82 -1.13 7.18 -14.47
C SER A 82 -2.60 6.95 -14.81
N GLN A 83 -3.15 5.82 -14.45
CA GLN A 83 -4.58 5.51 -14.62
C GLN A 83 -5.45 6.21 -13.58
N VAL A 84 -5.04 6.16 -12.32
CA VAL A 84 -5.80 6.69 -11.18
C VAL A 84 -5.65 8.20 -11.07
N GLN A 85 -4.47 8.73 -11.33
CA GLN A 85 -4.10 10.15 -11.11
C GLN A 85 -4.49 10.62 -9.69
N PRO A 86 -3.91 10.00 -8.64
CA PRO A 86 -4.29 10.31 -7.27
C PRO A 86 -3.82 11.71 -6.86
N ASP A 87 -4.61 12.39 -6.04
CA ASP A 87 -4.22 13.65 -5.41
C ASP A 87 -3.14 13.43 -4.32
N SER A 88 -3.18 12.27 -3.67
CA SER A 88 -2.18 11.85 -2.68
C SER A 88 -1.97 10.35 -2.69
N ILE A 89 -0.73 9.95 -2.46
CA ILE A 89 -0.33 8.54 -2.31
C ILE A 89 0.03 8.31 -0.85
N ILE A 90 -0.63 7.35 -0.21
CA ILE A 90 -0.41 7.00 1.19
C ILE A 90 0.27 5.64 1.25
N VAL A 91 1.47 5.61 1.81
CA VAL A 91 2.25 4.37 1.97
C VAL A 91 2.09 3.86 3.40
N ALA A 92 1.35 2.78 3.54
CA ALA A 92 1.15 2.05 4.80
C ALA A 92 1.97 0.76 4.82
N ASP A 93 3.20 0.84 4.35
CA ASP A 93 4.15 -0.26 4.29
C ASP A 93 5.45 0.14 5.01
N ASN A 94 5.74 -0.55 6.12
CA ASN A 94 6.95 -0.34 6.90
C ASN A 94 8.18 -1.08 6.32
N GLY A 95 8.04 -1.74 5.18
CA GLY A 95 9.12 -2.44 4.49
C GLY A 95 9.99 -1.51 3.64
N LEU A 96 11.15 -2.03 3.21
CA LEU A 96 12.09 -1.29 2.36
C LEU A 96 11.44 -0.73 1.08
N LYS A 97 10.48 -1.47 0.50
CA LYS A 97 9.75 -1.02 -0.69
C LYS A 97 8.96 0.26 -0.43
N GLY A 98 8.35 0.39 0.75
CA GLY A 98 7.63 1.60 1.13
C GLY A 98 8.53 2.83 1.09
N TYR A 99 9.74 2.72 1.62
CA TYR A 99 10.71 3.82 1.59
C TYR A 99 11.23 4.17 0.20
N LEU A 100 11.19 3.21 -0.74
CA LEU A 100 11.60 3.46 -2.12
C LEU A 100 10.53 4.14 -2.97
N VAL A 101 9.28 4.13 -2.56
CA VAL A 101 8.16 4.69 -3.34
C VAL A 101 8.42 6.10 -3.86
N PRO A 102 8.88 7.08 -3.06
CA PRO A 102 9.11 8.44 -3.56
C PRO A 102 10.13 8.50 -4.69
N PHE A 103 11.12 7.59 -4.68
CA PHE A 103 12.14 7.50 -5.74
C PHE A 103 11.61 6.80 -6.99
N LEU A 104 10.63 5.93 -6.85
CA LEU A 104 10.07 5.15 -7.96
C LEU A 104 9.03 5.93 -8.77
N ILE A 105 8.29 6.85 -8.13
CA ILE A 105 7.16 7.56 -8.74
C ILE A 105 7.49 8.96 -9.22
N GLY A 106 8.64 9.51 -8.84
CA GLY A 106 9.00 10.90 -9.17
C GLY A 106 8.20 11.93 -8.34
N LYS A 107 8.24 13.20 -8.79
CA LYS A 107 7.74 14.35 -8.01
C LYS A 107 6.26 14.72 -8.27
N ASN A 108 5.53 13.92 -9.00
CA ASN A 108 4.22 14.32 -9.53
C ASN A 108 3.05 14.18 -8.56
N SER A 109 3.22 13.49 -7.45
CA SER A 109 2.16 13.32 -6.45
C SER A 109 2.74 13.37 -5.03
N PRO A 110 2.08 14.04 -4.09
CA PRO A 110 2.50 14.03 -2.70
C PRO A 110 2.41 12.62 -2.12
N VAL A 111 3.45 12.21 -1.40
CA VAL A 111 3.55 10.91 -0.75
C VAL A 111 3.54 11.10 0.75
N ILE A 112 2.64 10.41 1.42
CA ILE A 112 2.49 10.39 2.87
C ILE A 112 2.83 9.01 3.39
N PHE A 113 3.73 8.94 4.35
CA PHE A 113 4.04 7.70 5.05
C PHE A 113 3.19 7.57 6.31
N GLU A 114 2.49 6.45 6.43
CA GLU A 114 1.79 6.07 7.65
C GLU A 114 2.56 4.93 8.33
N CYS A 115 3.20 5.26 9.45
CA CYS A 115 3.89 4.26 10.25
C CYS A 115 2.92 3.63 11.25
N HIS A 116 2.57 2.38 11.04
CA HIS A 116 1.69 1.60 11.92
C HIS A 116 2.47 0.63 12.83
N GLY A 117 3.73 0.91 13.08
CA GLY A 117 4.59 0.10 13.93
C GLY A 117 4.62 0.57 15.38
N SER A 118 4.89 -0.35 16.31
CA SER A 118 5.35 0.00 17.66
C SER A 118 6.71 0.71 17.57
N LYS A 119 6.99 1.63 18.48
CA LYS A 119 8.32 2.28 18.59
C LYS A 119 9.48 1.29 18.73
N TYR A 120 9.18 0.05 19.13
CA TYR A 120 10.16 -1.03 19.32
C TYR A 120 10.40 -1.88 18.06
N VAL A 121 9.67 -1.66 16.98
CA VAL A 121 9.88 -2.43 15.72
C VAL A 121 11.25 -2.16 15.13
N ASN A 122 11.81 -0.97 15.35
CA ASN A 122 13.14 -0.59 14.86
C ASN A 122 14.30 -1.19 15.66
N GLU A 123 14.04 -1.86 16.78
CA GLU A 123 15.06 -2.53 17.57
C GLU A 123 15.45 -3.93 17.02
N ARG A 124 14.69 -4.43 16.04
CA ARG A 124 15.05 -5.68 15.34
C ARG A 124 16.13 -5.39 14.30
N PRO A 125 17.22 -6.18 14.28
CA PRO A 125 18.27 -5.97 13.29
C PRO A 125 17.70 -6.05 11.87
N PHE A 126 18.08 -5.11 11.05
CA PHE A 126 17.61 -4.87 9.68
C PHE A 126 17.61 -6.12 8.78
N THR A 127 18.46 -7.09 9.08
CA THR A 127 18.62 -8.33 8.33
C THR A 127 17.43 -9.30 8.43
N PHE A 128 16.66 -9.27 9.50
CA PHE A 128 15.56 -10.24 9.71
C PHE A 128 14.26 -9.84 8.99
N SER A 129 14.01 -8.56 8.81
CA SER A 129 12.82 -8.05 8.13
C SER A 129 12.84 -8.28 6.61
N PHE A 130 14.03 -8.47 6.05
CA PHE A 130 14.24 -8.61 4.61
C PHE A 130 13.98 -10.03 4.09
N LEU A 131 14.17 -11.05 4.92
CA LEU A 131 14.04 -12.46 4.56
C LEU A 131 12.67 -13.08 4.89
N SER A 132 11.86 -12.42 5.72
CA SER A 132 10.59 -12.97 6.20
C SER A 132 9.34 -12.45 5.47
N ARG A 133 9.52 -11.68 4.42
CA ARG A 133 8.38 -11.13 3.64
C ARG A 133 8.58 -11.25 2.15
#